data_a8caee0ee1f6b8e55e163ee2c961dcbb
#
_entry.id   a8caee0ee1f6b8e55e163ee2c961dcbb
#
_cell.length_a   1.000
_cell.length_b   1.000
_cell.length_c   1.000
_cell.angle_alpha   90.00
_cell.angle_beta   90.00
_cell.angle_gamma   90.00
#
_symmetry.space_group_name_H-M   'P 1'
#
loop_
_entity.id
_entity.type
_entity.pdbx_description
1 polymer ?
#
loop_
_entity_poly.entity_id
_entity_poly.type
_entity_poly.pdbx_seq_one_letter_code
_entity_poly.pdbx_strand_id
1 'polypeptide(L)'
;EEWGMALEPQKKDVSYQYGRLLAVFEKLERDTYDPNEQREPNAIRMQSVFAKRPLYASRIIWEQLKKAYYPKLKPGARTKYDRIIEQIIQEISSFPQAEQEEALKDTYLFGYYLQRSALYTSGKTENSQEEE
;
A
#
# COMPACT_ATOMS: atom_id res chain seq x y z
N GLU A 1 -17.24 5.83 -7.09
CA GLU A 1 -18.35 5.09 -6.51
C GLU A 1 -19.49 5.00 -7.49
N GLU A 2 -19.58 5.94 -8.44
CA GLU A 2 -20.58 5.84 -9.50
C GLU A 2 -20.39 4.61 -10.35
N TRP A 3 -19.16 4.16 -10.43
CA TRP A 3 -18.85 3.01 -11.25
C TRP A 3 -19.07 1.70 -10.53
N GLY A 4 -19.54 1.77 -9.27
CA GLY A 4 -19.76 0.58 -8.48
C GLY A 4 -18.48 -0.14 -8.08
N MET A 5 -17.34 0.50 -8.28
CA MET A 5 -16.06 -0.11 -7.93
C MET A 5 -15.68 0.28 -6.52
N ALA A 6 -15.56 -0.71 -5.67
CA ALA A 6 -15.12 -0.54 -4.30
C ALA A 6 -13.94 -1.44 -4.04
N LEU A 7 -13.12 -1.07 -3.06
CA LEU A 7 -12.01 -1.90 -2.65
C LEU A 7 -12.54 -3.26 -2.17
N GLU A 8 -11.89 -4.33 -2.63
CA GLU A 8 -12.23 -5.69 -2.23
C GLU A 8 -11.04 -6.29 -1.49
N PRO A 9 -11.00 -6.15 -0.16
CA PRO A 9 -9.81 -6.57 0.59
C PRO A 9 -9.47 -8.05 0.46
N GLN A 10 -10.44 -8.89 0.13
CA GLN A 10 -10.23 -10.33 0.05
C GLN A 10 -10.27 -10.85 -1.37
N LYS A 11 -10.06 -9.95 -2.35
CA LYS A 11 -10.09 -10.37 -3.74
C LYS A 11 -9.01 -11.39 -4.03
N LYS A 12 -9.39 -12.47 -4.70
CA LYS A 12 -8.48 -13.57 -5.00
C LYS A 12 -7.74 -13.33 -6.30
N ASP A 13 -6.90 -12.32 -6.27
CA ASP A 13 -6.07 -11.88 -7.41
C ASP A 13 -4.78 -11.36 -6.82
N VAL A 14 -3.68 -12.10 -7.00
CA VAL A 14 -2.43 -11.75 -6.35
C VAL A 14 -1.90 -10.41 -6.85
N SER A 15 -2.08 -10.10 -8.14
CA SER A 15 -1.66 -8.81 -8.68
C SER A 15 -2.41 -7.67 -8.03
N TYR A 16 -3.73 -7.83 -7.86
CA TYR A 16 -4.56 -6.84 -7.19
C TYR A 16 -4.03 -6.59 -5.77
N GLN A 17 -3.71 -7.65 -5.04
CA GLN A 17 -3.24 -7.49 -3.67
C GLN A 17 -1.87 -6.81 -3.61
N TYR A 18 -0.98 -7.11 -4.55
CA TYR A 18 0.29 -6.39 -4.62
C TYR A 18 0.08 -4.91 -4.94
N GLY A 19 -0.90 -4.60 -5.79
CA GLY A 19 -1.24 -3.21 -6.04
C GLY A 19 -1.66 -2.49 -4.78
N ARG A 20 -2.48 -3.14 -3.96
CA ARG A 20 -2.88 -2.59 -2.67
C ARG A 20 -1.65 -2.31 -1.80
N LEU A 21 -0.72 -3.26 -1.79
CA LEU A 21 0.48 -3.10 -0.97
C LEU A 21 1.29 -1.88 -1.42
N LEU A 22 1.41 -1.70 -2.72
CA LEU A 22 2.14 -0.54 -3.25
C LEU A 22 1.50 0.77 -2.78
N ALA A 23 0.16 0.84 -2.81
CA ALA A 23 -0.54 2.04 -2.36
C ALA A 23 -0.32 2.31 -0.88
N VAL A 24 -0.31 1.26 -0.07
CA VAL A 24 -0.09 1.41 1.37
C VAL A 24 1.34 1.89 1.63
N PHE A 25 2.32 1.32 0.95
CA PHE A 25 3.70 1.76 1.09
C PHE A 25 3.87 3.23 0.74
N GLU A 26 3.23 3.65 -0.35
CA GLU A 26 3.30 5.04 -0.77
C GLU A 26 2.72 5.97 0.29
N LYS A 27 1.52 5.66 0.76
CA LYS A 27 0.84 6.52 1.73
C LYS A 27 1.59 6.57 3.05
N LEU A 28 2.11 5.43 3.49
CA LEU A 28 2.87 5.35 4.73
C LEU A 28 4.04 6.31 4.70
N GLU A 29 4.80 6.31 3.62
CA GLU A 29 5.94 7.20 3.51
C GLU A 29 5.50 8.66 3.45
N ARG A 30 4.47 8.97 2.67
CA ARG A 30 3.98 10.35 2.56
C ARG A 30 3.51 10.89 3.88
N ASP A 31 2.95 10.04 4.74
CA ASP A 31 2.48 10.49 6.05
C ASP A 31 3.59 10.93 6.97
N THR A 32 4.84 10.60 6.64
CA THR A 32 5.98 11.02 7.44
C THR A 32 6.68 12.26 6.90
N TYR A 33 6.23 12.76 5.75
CA TYR A 33 6.87 13.90 5.11
C TYR A 33 6.56 15.19 5.85
N ASP A 34 7.52 16.09 5.86
CA ASP A 34 7.29 17.46 6.28
C ASP A 34 6.43 18.17 5.24
N PRO A 35 5.69 19.21 5.64
CA PRO A 35 4.79 19.89 4.70
C PRO A 35 5.45 20.39 3.42
N ASN A 36 6.74 20.71 3.47
CA ASN A 36 7.46 21.23 2.31
C ASN A 36 8.21 20.16 1.52
N GLU A 37 8.15 18.93 1.98
CA GLU A 37 8.89 17.84 1.34
C GLU A 37 8.19 17.42 0.06
N GLN A 38 8.94 17.35 -1.05
CA GLN A 38 8.33 17.10 -2.36
C GLN A 38 8.96 15.95 -3.13
N ARG A 39 9.75 15.14 -2.47
CA ARG A 39 10.36 14.02 -3.18
C ARG A 39 9.36 12.90 -3.39
N GLU A 40 9.63 12.06 -4.39
CA GLU A 40 8.79 10.91 -4.67
C GLU A 40 9.01 9.81 -3.64
N PRO A 41 7.94 9.15 -3.19
CA PRO A 41 8.09 7.98 -2.33
C PRO A 41 8.82 6.84 -3.02
N ASN A 42 9.46 5.99 -2.22
CA ASN A 42 10.14 4.81 -2.74
C ASN A 42 9.23 3.93 -3.59
N ALA A 43 7.96 3.79 -3.18
CA ALA A 43 7.00 2.98 -3.92
C ALA A 43 6.83 3.48 -5.35
N ILE A 44 6.81 4.80 -5.53
CA ILE A 44 6.63 5.38 -6.86
C ILE A 44 7.91 5.25 -7.67
N ARG A 45 9.06 5.54 -7.06
CA ARG A 45 10.33 5.43 -7.78
C ARG A 45 10.62 4.01 -8.24
N MET A 46 10.16 3.02 -7.50
CA MET A 46 10.41 1.62 -7.82
C MET A 46 9.24 0.94 -8.49
N GLN A 47 8.25 1.71 -8.96
CA GLN A 47 7.02 1.11 -9.48
C GLN A 47 7.27 0.15 -10.63
N SER A 48 8.16 0.49 -11.55
CA SER A 48 8.42 -0.38 -12.69
C SER A 48 9.10 -1.69 -12.26
N VAL A 49 10.01 -1.61 -11.29
CA VAL A 49 10.62 -2.82 -10.74
C VAL A 49 9.55 -3.65 -10.01
N PHE A 50 8.69 -2.96 -9.27
CA PHE A 50 7.62 -3.62 -8.53
C PHE A 50 6.69 -4.40 -9.48
N ALA A 51 6.36 -3.81 -10.63
CA ALA A 51 5.49 -4.48 -11.59
C ALA A 51 6.13 -5.75 -12.16
N LYS A 52 7.45 -5.75 -12.33
CA LYS A 52 8.15 -6.89 -12.91
C LYS A 52 8.57 -7.91 -11.87
N ARG A 53 8.94 -7.46 -10.68
CA ARG A 53 9.45 -8.31 -9.61
C ARG A 53 8.83 -7.89 -8.28
N PRO A 54 7.55 -8.17 -8.08
CA PRO A 54 6.83 -7.61 -6.93
C PRO A 54 7.36 -8.08 -5.58
N LEU A 55 7.74 -9.34 -5.46
CA LEU A 55 8.24 -9.83 -4.18
C LEU A 55 9.58 -9.18 -3.84
N TYR A 56 10.48 -9.14 -4.79
CA TYR A 56 11.79 -8.52 -4.61
C TYR A 56 11.64 -7.03 -4.26
N ALA A 57 10.86 -6.31 -5.05
CA ALA A 57 10.69 -4.87 -4.85
C ALA A 57 9.99 -4.56 -3.54
N SER A 58 8.98 -5.34 -3.17
CA SER A 58 8.27 -5.09 -1.93
C SER A 58 9.17 -5.26 -0.72
N ARG A 59 10.10 -6.22 -0.77
CA ARG A 59 11.05 -6.41 0.32
C ARG A 59 11.97 -5.19 0.45
N ILE A 60 12.47 -4.69 -0.67
CA ILE A 60 13.36 -3.53 -0.66
C ILE A 60 12.62 -2.30 -0.15
N ILE A 61 11.42 -2.06 -0.66
CA ILE A 61 10.63 -0.91 -0.22
C ILE A 61 10.35 -1.01 1.28
N TRP A 62 9.93 -2.17 1.75
CA TRP A 62 9.61 -2.35 3.16
C TRP A 62 10.83 -2.15 4.05
N GLU A 63 12.00 -2.62 3.62
CA GLU A 63 13.24 -2.39 4.37
C GLU A 63 13.49 -0.90 4.56
N GLN A 64 13.34 -0.13 3.49
CA GLN A 64 13.54 1.31 3.56
C GLN A 64 12.51 1.96 4.48
N LEU A 65 11.25 1.58 4.34
CA LEU A 65 10.19 2.17 5.14
C LEU A 65 10.38 1.87 6.62
N LYS A 66 10.70 0.63 6.93
CA LYS A 66 10.87 0.21 8.32
C LYS A 66 12.01 0.95 8.99
N LYS A 67 13.07 1.21 8.25
CA LYS A 67 14.27 1.82 8.78
C LYS A 67 14.13 3.32 8.95
N ALA A 68 13.57 4.00 7.96
CA ALA A 68 13.64 5.45 7.87
C ALA A 68 12.31 6.17 8.11
N TYR A 69 11.18 5.54 7.85
CA TYR A 69 9.91 6.23 7.85
C TYR A 69 8.93 5.72 8.89
N TYR A 70 8.81 4.40 9.01
CA TYR A 70 7.88 3.80 9.96
C TYR A 70 8.06 4.33 11.39
N PRO A 71 9.30 4.48 11.89
CA PRO A 71 9.48 5.03 13.25
C PRO A 71 8.97 6.44 13.43
N LYS A 72 8.80 7.19 12.35
CA LYS A 72 8.29 8.56 12.43
C LYS A 72 6.78 8.63 12.55
N LEU A 73 6.09 7.54 12.31
CA LEU A 73 4.64 7.50 12.41
C LEU A 73 4.19 7.56 13.86
N LYS A 74 3.03 8.17 14.08
CA LYS A 74 2.39 8.12 15.38
C LYS A 74 1.92 6.70 15.67
N PRO A 75 1.82 6.32 16.97
CA PRO A 75 1.44 4.93 17.29
C PRO A 75 0.12 4.47 16.67
N GLY A 76 -0.88 5.35 16.63
CA GLY A 76 -2.15 4.98 16.01
C GLY A 76 -2.02 4.69 14.52
N ALA A 77 -1.21 5.49 13.83
CA ALA A 77 -0.97 5.27 12.41
C ALA A 77 -0.20 3.98 12.18
N ARG A 78 0.79 3.69 13.04
CA ARG A 78 1.53 2.44 12.93
C ARG A 78 0.61 1.24 13.05
N THR A 79 -0.28 1.27 14.03
CA THR A 79 -1.23 0.18 14.23
C THR A 79 -2.11 0.00 12.99
N LYS A 80 -2.58 1.11 12.44
CA LYS A 80 -3.44 1.07 11.26
C LYS A 80 -2.70 0.43 10.07
N TYR A 81 -1.49 0.89 9.79
CA TYR A 81 -0.74 0.37 8.66
C TYR A 81 -0.33 -1.08 8.87
N ASP A 82 0.07 -1.44 10.09
CA ASP A 82 0.40 -2.84 10.39
C ASP A 82 -0.77 -3.76 10.07
N ARG A 83 -1.98 -3.35 10.46
CA ARG A 83 -3.16 -4.17 10.24
C ARG A 83 -3.44 -4.35 8.76
N ILE A 84 -3.35 -3.26 7.99
CA ILE A 84 -3.62 -3.34 6.56
C ILE A 84 -2.56 -4.17 5.86
N ILE A 85 -1.30 -3.94 6.16
CA ILE A 85 -0.20 -4.67 5.53
C ILE A 85 -0.32 -6.17 5.85
N GLU A 86 -0.60 -6.49 7.10
CA GLU A 86 -0.73 -7.89 7.50
C GLU A 86 -1.87 -8.57 6.74
N GLN A 87 -2.99 -7.89 6.60
CA GLN A 87 -4.13 -8.45 5.87
C GLN A 87 -3.77 -8.70 4.41
N ILE A 88 -3.06 -7.76 3.78
CA ILE A 88 -2.65 -7.91 2.39
C ILE A 88 -1.65 -9.07 2.25
N ILE A 89 -0.68 -9.15 3.15
CA ILE A 89 0.32 -10.21 3.11
C ILE A 89 -0.35 -11.58 3.27
N GLN A 90 -1.35 -11.67 4.13
CA GLN A 90 -2.08 -12.93 4.30
C GLN A 90 -2.78 -13.33 3.02
N GLU A 91 -3.39 -12.36 2.32
CA GLU A 91 -4.04 -12.68 1.06
C GLU A 91 -3.03 -13.14 0.01
N ILE A 92 -1.90 -12.45 -0.09
CA ILE A 92 -0.87 -12.83 -1.05
C ILE A 92 -0.35 -14.24 -0.73
N SER A 93 -0.10 -14.52 0.55
CA SER A 93 0.47 -15.79 0.97
C SER A 93 -0.48 -16.97 0.76
N SER A 94 -1.77 -16.70 0.58
CA SER A 94 -2.74 -17.77 0.36
C SER A 94 -2.63 -18.39 -1.02
N PHE A 95 -1.91 -17.78 -1.94
CA PHE A 95 -1.76 -18.32 -3.30
C PHE A 95 -0.67 -19.36 -3.34
N PRO A 96 -0.89 -20.49 -4.04
CA PRO A 96 0.11 -21.56 -4.08
C PRO A 96 1.46 -21.14 -4.60
N GLN A 97 1.51 -20.10 -5.44
CA GLN A 97 2.74 -19.67 -6.08
C GLN A 97 3.26 -18.35 -5.50
N ALA A 98 2.90 -18.07 -4.25
CA ALA A 98 3.21 -16.77 -3.64
C ALA A 98 4.70 -16.48 -3.59
N GLU A 99 5.52 -17.52 -3.48
CA GLU A 99 6.97 -17.33 -3.38
C GLU A 99 7.67 -17.27 -4.72
N GLN A 100 6.94 -17.52 -5.81
CA GLN A 100 7.52 -17.44 -7.13
C GLN A 100 7.46 -16.01 -7.65
N GLU A 101 8.57 -15.56 -8.22
CA GLU A 101 8.63 -14.19 -8.72
C GLU A 101 7.99 -14.14 -10.10
N GLU A 102 6.87 -13.47 -10.22
CA GLU A 102 6.16 -13.30 -11.48
C GLU A 102 5.77 -11.86 -11.66
N ALA A 103 5.85 -11.37 -12.91
CA ALA A 103 5.39 -10.02 -13.20
C ALA A 103 3.91 -9.87 -12.89
N LEU A 104 3.54 -8.67 -12.44
CA LEU A 104 2.15 -8.39 -12.11
C LEU A 104 1.31 -8.23 -13.36
N LYS A 105 0.05 -8.66 -13.27
CA LYS A 105 -0.93 -8.42 -14.31
C LYS A 105 -1.54 -7.04 -14.13
N ASP A 106 -2.24 -6.57 -15.15
CA ASP A 106 -2.81 -5.22 -15.16
C ASP A 106 -3.72 -4.96 -13.97
N THR A 107 -4.30 -6.00 -13.39
CA THR A 107 -5.21 -5.85 -12.27
C THR A 107 -4.53 -5.23 -11.04
N TYR A 108 -3.20 -5.18 -11.00
CA TYR A 108 -2.54 -4.52 -9.88
C TYR A 108 -2.88 -3.03 -9.83
N LEU A 109 -3.17 -2.43 -10.98
CA LEU A 109 -3.55 -1.03 -11.00
C LEU A 109 -4.89 -0.78 -10.32
N PHE A 110 -5.84 -1.70 -10.47
CA PHE A 110 -7.10 -1.57 -9.74
C PHE A 110 -6.87 -1.65 -8.24
N GLY A 111 -6.06 -2.60 -7.81
CA GLY A 111 -5.73 -2.70 -6.39
C GLY A 111 -5.07 -1.43 -5.88
N TYR A 112 -4.14 -0.91 -6.65
CA TYR A 112 -3.43 0.29 -6.27
C TYR A 112 -4.38 1.49 -6.11
N TYR A 113 -5.17 1.77 -7.14
CA TYR A 113 -6.01 2.97 -7.11
C TYR A 113 -7.15 2.86 -6.11
N LEU A 114 -7.75 1.68 -5.98
CA LEU A 114 -8.84 1.52 -5.03
C LEU A 114 -8.34 1.58 -3.58
N GLN A 115 -7.19 0.99 -3.30
CA GLN A 115 -6.62 1.07 -1.97
C GLN A 115 -6.17 2.49 -1.65
N ARG A 116 -5.58 3.17 -2.61
CA ARG A 116 -5.16 4.55 -2.44
C ARG A 116 -6.35 5.43 -2.11
N SER A 117 -7.43 5.27 -2.86
CA SER A 117 -8.64 6.03 -2.63
C SER A 117 -9.20 5.78 -1.23
N ALA A 118 -9.22 4.52 -0.81
CA ALA A 118 -9.73 4.17 0.52
C ALA A 118 -8.90 4.81 1.63
N LEU A 119 -7.58 4.81 1.46
CA LEU A 119 -6.70 5.39 2.48
C LEU A 119 -6.92 6.89 2.64
N TYR A 120 -7.02 7.60 1.52
CA TYR A 120 -7.21 9.05 1.58
C TYR A 120 -8.61 9.43 2.08
N THR A 121 -9.61 8.67 1.68
CA THR A 121 -10.97 8.92 2.15
C THR A 121 -11.09 8.68 3.64
N SER A 122 -10.52 7.58 4.12
CA SER A 122 -10.55 7.23 5.53
C SER A 122 -9.87 8.30 6.39
N GLY A 123 -8.68 8.75 5.96
CA GLY A 123 -7.96 9.78 6.67
C GLY A 123 -8.73 11.07 6.73
N LYS A 124 -9.38 11.44 5.64
CA LYS A 124 -10.16 12.65 5.59
C LYS A 124 -11.34 12.58 6.55
N THR A 125 -12.02 11.43 6.58
CA THR A 125 -13.14 11.21 7.48
C THR A 125 -12.70 11.30 8.93
N GLU A 126 -11.56 10.70 9.25
CA GLU A 126 -11.03 10.73 10.60
C GLU A 126 -10.70 12.15 11.03
N ASN A 127 -10.10 12.92 10.13
CA ASN A 127 -9.78 14.31 10.42
C ASN A 127 -11.04 15.13 10.70
N SER A 128 -12.09 14.90 9.91
CA SER A 128 -13.34 15.60 10.12
C SER A 128 -13.93 15.29 11.49
N GLN A 129 -13.86 14.03 11.90
CA GLN A 129 -14.37 13.62 13.20
C GLN A 129 -13.58 14.25 14.33
N GLU A 130 -12.27 14.38 14.16
CA GLU A 130 -11.44 14.98 15.21
C GLU A 130 -11.73 16.45 15.39
N GLU A 131 -12.11 17.12 14.33
CA GLU A 131 -12.43 18.55 14.40
C GLU A 131 -13.73 18.82 15.12
N GLU A 132 -14.60 17.87 15.19
CA GLU A 132 -15.87 18.05 15.88
C GLU A 132 -15.73 17.85 17.38
#